data_d73b9291a86042cf91ae46542ea504fd
#
_entry.id   d73b9291a86042cf91ae46542ea504fd
#
_cell.length_a   1.000
_cell.length_b   1.000
_cell.length_c   1.000
_cell.angle_alpha   90.00
_cell.angle_beta   90.00
_cell.angle_gamma   90.00
#
_symmetry.space_group_name_H-M   'P 1'
#
loop_
_entity.id
_entity.type
_entity.pdbx_description
1 polymer ?
#
loop_
_entity_poly.entity_id
_entity_poly.type
_entity_poly.pdbx_seq_one_letter_code
_entity_poly.pdbx_strand_id
1 'polypeptide(L)'
;VCNTTYAYLVMKDGNSFTQGSLQEQNGWFKVVFVALNAEGQPTGKKVEYYLANFDSSKNTESGLTNKIRTGWNQVNLSDLGDSVCTVAINFEGSDSSTYGLNTPAYVAIDDIDVTVN
;
A
#
# COMPACT_ATOMS: atom_id res chain seq x y z
N VAL A 1 -4.26 -9.09 -0.70
CA VAL A 1 -3.00 -8.65 -0.08
C VAL A 1 -3.06 -8.85 1.43
N CYS A 2 -1.91 -8.97 2.03
CA CYS A 2 -1.78 -9.15 3.47
C CYS A 2 -0.52 -8.43 3.94
N ASN A 3 -0.61 -7.68 5.05
CA ASN A 3 0.59 -7.15 5.70
C ASN A 3 1.48 -8.30 6.13
N THR A 4 2.79 -8.20 5.89
CA THR A 4 3.72 -9.16 6.47
C THR A 4 3.78 -8.95 7.98
N THR A 5 4.12 -10.00 8.73
CA THR A 5 4.26 -9.90 10.19
C THR A 5 5.27 -8.83 10.56
N TYR A 6 6.39 -8.76 9.83
CA TYR A 6 7.42 -7.77 10.09
C TYR A 6 6.89 -6.34 9.92
N ALA A 7 6.25 -6.03 8.78
CA ALA A 7 5.70 -4.70 8.54
C ALA A 7 4.62 -4.35 9.57
N TYR A 8 3.74 -5.30 9.89
CA TYR A 8 2.69 -5.10 10.89
C TYR A 8 3.28 -4.70 12.24
N LEU A 9 4.29 -5.44 12.72
CA LEU A 9 4.89 -5.18 14.03
C LEU A 9 5.63 -3.84 14.06
N VAL A 10 6.31 -3.46 12.99
CA VAL A 10 6.98 -2.16 12.92
C VAL A 10 5.96 -1.01 12.90
N MET A 11 4.86 -1.16 12.16
CA MET A 11 3.80 -0.15 12.16
C MET A 11 3.14 -0.02 13.54
N LYS A 12 2.98 -1.14 14.24
CA LYS A 12 2.31 -1.18 15.54
C LYS A 12 3.18 -0.62 16.67
N ASP A 13 4.46 -1.00 16.69
CA ASP A 13 5.35 -0.72 17.83
C ASP A 13 6.46 0.27 17.49
N GLY A 14 6.79 0.46 16.21
CA GLY A 14 7.95 1.21 15.78
C GLY A 14 9.23 0.39 15.91
N ASN A 15 10.33 0.97 15.45
CA ASN A 15 11.68 0.45 15.65
C ASN A 15 12.69 1.61 15.64
N SER A 16 13.99 1.29 15.64
CA SER A 16 15.05 2.31 15.68
C SER A 16 15.10 3.22 14.44
N PHE A 17 14.47 2.84 13.34
CA PHE A 17 14.46 3.62 12.10
C PHE A 17 13.19 4.47 11.95
N THR A 18 12.08 4.08 12.60
CA THR A 18 10.81 4.80 12.52
C THR A 18 10.74 5.92 13.55
N GLN A 19 9.79 6.83 13.35
CA GLN A 19 9.53 7.92 14.29
C GLN A 19 8.55 7.53 15.39
N GLY A 20 8.44 6.23 15.68
CA GLY A 20 7.50 5.65 16.64
C GLY A 20 6.46 4.76 15.93
N SER A 21 5.39 4.39 16.64
CA SER A 21 4.30 3.66 16.02
C SER A 21 3.51 4.56 15.07
N LEU A 22 2.82 3.99 14.08
CA LEU A 22 1.98 4.79 13.20
C LEU A 22 0.82 5.45 13.94
N GLN A 23 0.30 4.79 14.98
CA GLN A 23 -0.78 5.36 15.78
C GLN A 23 -0.35 6.65 16.49
N GLU A 24 0.84 6.65 17.10
CA GLU A 24 1.38 7.83 17.78
C GLU A 24 1.60 9.00 16.82
N GLN A 25 1.93 8.72 15.58
CA GLN A 25 2.22 9.72 14.55
C GLN A 25 0.97 10.17 13.81
N ASN A 26 -0.20 9.57 14.04
CA ASN A 26 -1.38 9.69 13.18
C ASN A 26 -1.00 9.39 11.73
N GLY A 27 -0.22 8.35 11.54
CA GLY A 27 0.39 8.02 10.27
C GLY A 27 -0.43 7.05 9.41
N TRP A 28 0.10 6.78 8.23
CA TRP A 28 -0.52 5.90 7.26
C TRP A 28 0.53 5.19 6.41
N PHE A 29 0.12 4.09 5.79
CA PHE A 29 0.96 3.30 4.89
C PHE A 29 0.09 2.62 3.85
N LYS A 30 0.46 2.72 2.58
CA LYS A 30 -0.32 2.15 1.49
C LYS A 30 0.56 1.50 0.43
N VAL A 31 -0.01 0.53 -0.28
CA VAL A 31 0.53 -0.03 -1.50
C VAL A 31 -0.18 0.63 -2.69
N VAL A 32 0.58 0.92 -3.74
CA VAL A 32 0.07 1.58 -4.96
C VAL A 32 0.36 0.68 -6.14
N PHE A 33 -0.70 0.31 -6.86
CA PHE A 33 -0.61 -0.48 -8.09
C PHE A 33 -0.70 0.50 -9.27
N VAL A 34 0.33 0.55 -10.10
CA VAL A 34 0.45 1.49 -11.20
C VAL A 34 0.36 0.74 -12.52
N ALA A 35 -0.54 1.17 -13.39
CA ALA A 35 -0.69 0.58 -14.72
C ALA A 35 0.40 1.08 -15.67
N LEU A 36 1.11 0.16 -16.32
CA LEU A 36 2.12 0.46 -17.31
C LEU A 36 1.67 -0.07 -18.67
N ASN A 37 1.98 0.67 -19.74
CA ASN A 37 1.70 0.28 -21.12
C ASN A 37 2.77 -0.69 -21.67
N ALA A 38 2.66 -1.03 -22.96
CA ALA A 38 3.58 -1.94 -23.62
C ALA A 38 5.03 -1.42 -23.65
N GLU A 39 5.23 -0.11 -23.59
CA GLU A 39 6.54 0.52 -23.55
C GLU A 39 7.08 0.68 -22.13
N GLY A 40 6.35 0.17 -21.14
CA GLY A 40 6.75 0.26 -19.73
C GLY A 40 6.52 1.64 -19.10
N GLN A 41 5.69 2.47 -19.70
CA GLN A 41 5.40 3.81 -19.22
C GLN A 41 4.05 3.85 -18.49
N PRO A 42 3.89 4.70 -17.46
CA PRO A 42 2.61 4.84 -16.77
C PRO A 42 1.50 5.30 -17.70
N THR A 43 0.33 4.66 -17.61
CA THR A 43 -0.86 5.07 -18.37
C THR A 43 -1.60 6.24 -17.72
N GLY A 44 -1.23 6.60 -16.49
CA GLY A 44 -1.93 7.59 -15.68
C GLY A 44 -2.94 6.98 -14.73
N LYS A 45 -3.17 5.67 -14.78
CA LYS A 45 -4.13 4.98 -13.92
C LYS A 45 -3.41 4.21 -12.82
N LYS A 46 -3.95 4.28 -11.61
CA LYS A 46 -3.40 3.59 -10.44
C LYS A 46 -4.51 3.22 -9.47
N VAL A 47 -4.21 2.25 -8.61
CA VAL A 47 -5.08 1.86 -7.49
C VAL A 47 -4.25 1.95 -6.23
N GLU A 48 -4.74 2.71 -5.26
CA GLU A 48 -4.12 2.85 -3.94
C GLU A 48 -4.88 2.04 -2.91
N TYR A 49 -4.17 1.31 -2.07
CA TYR A 49 -4.79 0.48 -1.06
C TYR A 49 -4.07 0.66 0.28
N TYR A 50 -4.78 1.22 1.26
CA TYR A 50 -4.20 1.47 2.57
C TYR A 50 -4.03 0.18 3.35
N LEU A 51 -2.80 -0.07 3.80
CA LEU A 51 -2.46 -1.20 4.67
C LEU A 51 -2.56 -0.81 6.14
N ALA A 52 -2.44 0.48 6.44
CA ALA A 52 -2.68 1.04 7.75
C ALA A 52 -3.05 2.52 7.61
N ASN A 53 -3.96 3.01 8.46
CA ASN A 53 -4.33 4.42 8.43
C ASN A 53 -4.78 4.87 9.82
N PHE A 54 -4.07 5.86 10.38
CA PHE A 54 -4.43 6.55 11.61
C PHE A 54 -4.64 8.05 11.37
N ASP A 55 -4.67 8.48 10.11
CA ASP A 55 -4.89 9.87 9.73
C ASP A 55 -6.36 10.06 9.34
N SER A 56 -7.11 10.77 10.20
CA SER A 56 -8.54 10.97 9.99
C SER A 56 -8.86 11.84 8.77
N SER A 57 -7.88 12.57 8.24
CA SER A 57 -8.06 13.38 7.03
C SER A 57 -7.97 12.55 5.74
N LYS A 58 -7.55 11.29 5.82
CA LYS A 58 -7.43 10.39 4.67
C LYS A 58 -8.71 9.60 4.48
N ASN A 59 -9.34 9.75 3.33
CA ASN A 59 -10.43 8.89 2.92
C ASN A 59 -9.86 7.65 2.25
N THR A 60 -10.30 6.47 2.68
CA THR A 60 -9.89 5.22 2.06
C THR A 60 -11.10 4.57 1.40
N GLU A 61 -11.03 4.30 0.10
CA GLU A 61 -12.08 3.58 -0.61
C GLU A 61 -12.28 2.18 -0.05
N SER A 62 -11.25 1.62 0.55
CA SER A 62 -11.28 0.33 1.22
C SER A 62 -11.93 0.37 2.60
N GLY A 63 -12.37 1.52 3.08
CA GLY A 63 -13.05 1.65 4.37
C GLY A 63 -12.16 1.51 5.59
N LEU A 64 -10.85 1.56 5.44
CA LEU A 64 -9.93 1.43 6.56
C LEU A 64 -9.80 2.73 7.33
N THR A 65 -10.07 2.69 8.63
CA THR A 65 -9.92 3.82 9.53
C THR A 65 -9.29 3.37 10.85
N ASN A 66 -8.33 4.15 11.35
CA ASN A 66 -7.73 4.03 12.68
C ASN A 66 -7.23 2.63 13.03
N LYS A 67 -6.64 1.92 12.06
CA LYS A 67 -6.10 0.58 12.32
C LYS A 67 -5.05 0.15 11.31
N ILE A 68 -4.37 -0.95 11.62
CA ILE A 68 -3.48 -1.67 10.71
C ILE A 68 -4.24 -2.90 10.22
N ARG A 69 -4.27 -3.16 8.93
CA ARG A 69 -4.96 -4.34 8.39
C ARG A 69 -4.30 -5.62 8.86
N THR A 70 -5.14 -6.59 9.15
CA THR A 70 -4.73 -7.95 9.47
C THR A 70 -5.41 -8.93 8.51
N GLY A 71 -4.80 -10.09 8.29
CA GLY A 71 -5.33 -11.11 7.39
C GLY A 71 -5.27 -10.72 5.92
N TRP A 72 -5.86 -11.56 5.09
CA TRP A 72 -5.92 -11.35 3.65
C TRP A 72 -7.07 -10.43 3.28
N ASN A 73 -6.80 -9.46 2.42
CA ASN A 73 -7.77 -8.49 1.94
C ASN A 73 -7.76 -8.47 0.41
N GLN A 74 -8.93 -8.44 -0.18
CA GLN A 74 -9.07 -8.36 -1.63
C GLN A 74 -8.91 -6.92 -2.11
N VAL A 75 -8.13 -6.74 -3.18
CA VAL A 75 -7.95 -5.44 -3.83
C VAL A 75 -8.53 -5.54 -5.24
N ASN A 76 -9.46 -4.65 -5.57
CA ASN A 76 -10.05 -4.59 -6.90
C ASN A 76 -9.18 -3.67 -7.77
N LEU A 77 -8.60 -4.22 -8.83
CA LEU A 77 -7.72 -3.49 -9.74
C LEU A 77 -8.41 -3.07 -11.05
N SER A 78 -9.74 -3.15 -11.14
CA SER A 78 -10.47 -2.81 -12.37
C SER A 78 -10.24 -1.37 -12.83
N ASP A 79 -9.96 -0.45 -11.91
CA ASP A 79 -9.68 0.96 -12.24
C ASP A 79 -8.38 1.15 -13.01
N LEU A 80 -7.52 0.15 -13.11
CA LEU A 80 -6.33 0.20 -13.97
C LEU A 80 -6.69 0.17 -15.45
N GLY A 81 -7.89 -0.29 -15.81
CA GLY A 81 -8.39 -0.30 -17.18
C GLY A 81 -7.91 -1.48 -17.99
N ASP A 82 -8.16 -1.41 -19.32
CA ASP A 82 -7.92 -2.54 -20.24
C ASP A 82 -6.58 -2.45 -20.97
N SER A 83 -5.92 -1.30 -20.94
CA SER A 83 -4.69 -1.05 -21.69
C SER A 83 -3.43 -1.35 -20.87
N VAL A 84 -3.54 -2.21 -19.87
CA VAL A 84 -2.46 -2.53 -18.94
C VAL A 84 -1.67 -3.71 -19.47
N CYS A 85 -0.35 -3.53 -19.63
CA CYS A 85 0.56 -4.63 -19.96
C CYS A 85 1.34 -5.11 -18.73
N THR A 86 1.63 -4.20 -17.82
CA THR A 86 2.39 -4.49 -16.59
C THR A 86 1.79 -3.67 -15.44
N VAL A 87 1.81 -4.25 -14.26
CA VAL A 87 1.45 -3.54 -13.02
C VAL A 87 2.71 -3.39 -12.18
N ALA A 88 3.09 -2.14 -11.92
CA ALA A 88 4.16 -1.83 -10.99
C ALA A 88 3.59 -1.67 -9.59
N ILE A 89 4.34 -2.12 -8.59
CA ILE A 89 3.92 -2.05 -7.19
C ILE A 89 4.86 -1.10 -6.46
N ASN A 90 4.30 -0.05 -5.89
CA ASN A 90 5.03 0.95 -5.11
C ASN A 90 4.43 1.06 -3.72
N PHE A 91 5.18 1.67 -2.81
CA PHE A 91 4.73 1.91 -1.44
C PHE A 91 4.86 3.39 -1.13
N GLU A 92 3.89 3.92 -0.39
CA GLU A 92 3.94 5.28 0.14
C GLU A 92 3.53 5.24 1.61
N GLY A 93 4.17 6.08 2.42
CA GLY A 93 3.88 6.15 3.84
C GLY A 93 4.27 7.50 4.42
N SER A 94 3.64 7.84 5.56
CA SER A 94 3.90 9.08 6.27
C SER A 94 5.20 9.06 7.06
N ASP A 95 5.68 7.87 7.47
CA ASP A 95 6.91 7.73 8.25
C ASP A 95 8.10 7.62 7.30
N SER A 96 8.79 8.73 7.10
CA SER A 96 9.92 8.82 6.17
C SER A 96 11.00 9.75 6.72
N SER A 97 12.20 9.61 6.16
CA SER A 97 13.35 10.43 6.48
C SER A 97 14.04 10.87 5.18
N THR A 98 15.20 11.53 5.31
CA THR A 98 16.03 11.90 4.15
C THR A 98 16.49 10.66 3.35
N TYR A 99 16.46 9.48 3.96
CA TYR A 99 16.82 8.23 3.31
C TYR A 99 15.62 7.51 2.68
N GLY A 100 14.41 8.09 2.76
CA GLY A 100 13.19 7.54 2.19
C GLY A 100 12.24 6.99 3.24
N LEU A 101 11.42 6.02 2.82
CA LEU A 101 10.37 5.43 3.65
C LEU A 101 10.96 4.59 4.79
N ASN A 102 10.55 4.87 6.03
CA ASN A 102 11.01 4.13 7.21
C ASN A 102 10.17 2.87 7.50
N THR A 103 8.88 2.88 7.13
CA THR A 103 8.04 1.68 7.23
C THR A 103 8.54 0.63 6.23
N PRO A 104 8.72 -0.64 6.65
CA PRO A 104 9.17 -1.68 5.72
C PRO A 104 8.23 -1.84 4.53
N ALA A 105 8.77 -1.74 3.32
CA ALA A 105 8.02 -1.80 2.08
C ALA A 105 7.75 -3.26 1.68
N TYR A 106 6.99 -3.99 2.50
CA TYR A 106 6.64 -5.39 2.28
C TYR A 106 5.14 -5.58 2.31
N VAL A 107 4.65 -6.35 1.38
CA VAL A 107 3.26 -6.83 1.35
C VAL A 107 3.24 -8.23 0.74
N ALA A 108 2.43 -9.12 1.28
CA ALA A 108 2.21 -10.43 0.69
C ALA A 108 1.05 -10.33 -0.33
N ILE A 109 1.23 -10.94 -1.48
CA ILE A 109 0.25 -10.95 -2.57
C ILE A 109 -0.01 -12.39 -2.97
N ASP A 110 -1.28 -12.75 -3.14
CA ASP A 110 -1.68 -14.07 -3.59
C ASP A 110 -2.99 -13.98 -4.38
N ASP A 111 -3.33 -15.06 -5.08
CA ASP A 111 -4.58 -15.21 -5.83
C ASP A 111 -4.82 -14.07 -6.83
N ILE A 112 -3.82 -13.81 -7.68
CA ILE A 112 -3.92 -12.82 -8.74
C ILE A 112 -4.85 -13.35 -9.83
N ASP A 113 -5.96 -12.65 -10.06
CA ASP A 113 -6.94 -13.00 -11.08
C ASP A 113 -6.90 -11.99 -12.22
N VAL A 114 -6.62 -12.47 -13.42
CA VAL A 114 -6.44 -11.63 -14.61
C VAL A 114 -7.24 -12.21 -15.77
N THR A 115 -8.00 -11.35 -16.44
CA THR A 115 -8.64 -11.70 -17.70
C THR A 115 -7.79 -11.16 -18.85
N VAL A 116 -7.41 -12.05 -19.77
CA VAL A 116 -6.60 -11.69 -20.95
C VAL A 116 -7.53 -11.61 -22.18
N ASN A 117 -7.47 -10.48 -22.84
CA ASN A 117 -8.26 -10.27 -24.07
C ASN A 117 -7.42 -10.47 -25.31
#